data_75b09676c7067a3b4584c386e5f78dd2
#
_entry.id   75b09676c7067a3b4584c386e5f78dd2
#
_cell.length_a   1.000
_cell.length_b   1.000
_cell.length_c   1.000
_cell.angle_alpha   90.00
_cell.angle_beta   90.00
_cell.angle_gamma   90.00
#
_symmetry.space_group_name_H-M   'P 1'
#
loop_
_entity.id
_entity.type
_entity.pdbx_description
1 polymer ?
#
loop_
_entity_poly.entity_id
_entity_poly.type
_entity_poly.pdbx_seq_one_letter_code
_entity_poly.pdbx_strand_id
1 'polypeptide(L)'
;MSPVALAGVPALATSDKKADQAKKGAVPASGSLLEVLNPRGLPPPITLVPMAKRLDSLDGKTIYLVSDGFPGADTFLNQIAIWFKKNMPSVTTVYRLKAGGFADDDPKLMAEIKEKGNAVIMAIGH
;
A
#
# COMPACT_ATOMS: atom_id res chain seq x y z
N MET A 1 19.07 -36.88 -59.67
CA MET A 1 20.10 -36.12 -58.97
C MET A 1 19.66 -34.65 -58.98
N SER A 2 18.99 -34.17 -57.95
CA SER A 2 18.54 -32.79 -57.85
C SER A 2 19.28 -32.10 -56.71
N PRO A 3 19.79 -30.87 -56.89
CA PRO A 3 20.50 -30.16 -55.85
C PRO A 3 19.48 -29.53 -54.89
N VAL A 4 19.72 -29.70 -53.59
CA VAL A 4 18.99 -29.10 -52.48
C VAL A 4 19.40 -27.63 -52.37
N ALA A 5 18.44 -26.73 -52.47
CA ALA A 5 18.63 -25.30 -52.24
C ALA A 5 18.70 -24.99 -50.73
N LEU A 6 19.80 -24.38 -50.30
CA LEU A 6 20.00 -23.89 -48.93
C LEU A 6 19.20 -22.59 -48.75
N ALA A 7 18.17 -22.63 -47.89
CA ALA A 7 17.42 -21.45 -47.52
C ALA A 7 18.22 -20.60 -46.54
N GLY A 8 18.39 -19.32 -46.88
CA GLY A 8 19.12 -18.35 -46.08
C GLY A 8 18.39 -17.99 -44.76
N VAL A 9 19.19 -17.89 -43.69
CA VAL A 9 18.78 -17.46 -42.37
C VAL A 9 18.57 -15.93 -42.39
N PRO A 10 17.45 -15.39 -41.92
CA PRO A 10 17.31 -13.94 -41.82
C PRO A 10 18.18 -13.39 -40.68
N ALA A 11 18.92 -12.33 -41.00
CA ALA A 11 19.76 -11.60 -40.07
C ALA A 11 18.95 -11.00 -38.94
N LEU A 12 19.35 -11.26 -37.69
CA LEU A 12 18.85 -10.56 -36.52
C LEU A 12 19.23 -9.08 -36.63
N ALA A 13 18.23 -8.22 -36.67
CA ALA A 13 18.42 -6.78 -36.52
C ALA A 13 18.84 -6.50 -35.07
N THR A 14 20.07 -6.06 -34.89
CA THR A 14 20.53 -5.49 -33.62
C THR A 14 19.86 -4.15 -33.41
N SER A 15 18.96 -4.08 -32.46
CA SER A 15 18.41 -2.81 -32.00
C SER A 15 19.49 -2.08 -31.20
N ASP A 16 20.05 -1.03 -31.78
CA ASP A 16 20.91 -0.05 -31.12
C ASP A 16 20.12 0.60 -29.99
N LYS A 17 20.32 0.12 -28.78
CA LYS A 17 19.88 0.75 -27.54
C LYS A 17 20.81 1.95 -27.31
N LYS A 18 20.45 3.09 -27.89
CA LYS A 18 21.08 4.38 -27.62
C LYS A 18 20.95 4.66 -26.15
N ALA A 19 22.00 4.42 -25.39
CA ALA A 19 22.10 4.79 -24.01
C ALA A 19 21.99 6.33 -23.92
N ASP A 20 20.94 6.80 -23.30
CA ASP A 20 20.76 8.18 -22.92
C ASP A 20 21.86 8.50 -21.88
N GLN A 21 22.98 9.05 -22.37
CA GLN A 21 24.01 9.62 -21.50
C GLN A 21 23.40 10.81 -20.80
N ALA A 22 23.10 10.62 -19.52
CA ALA A 22 22.81 11.74 -18.63
C ALA A 22 23.90 12.80 -18.83
N LYS A 23 23.53 13.94 -19.39
CA LYS A 23 24.40 15.10 -19.50
C LYS A 23 24.87 15.48 -18.11
N LYS A 24 26.14 15.15 -17.81
CA LYS A 24 26.87 15.63 -16.65
C LYS A 24 26.75 17.15 -16.67
N GLY A 25 26.01 17.72 -15.72
CA GLY A 25 25.72 19.14 -15.66
C GLY A 25 27.02 19.94 -15.76
N ALA A 26 27.15 20.75 -16.80
CA ALA A 26 28.20 21.73 -16.91
C ALA A 26 28.05 22.72 -15.75
N VAL A 27 29.12 22.93 -14.98
CA VAL A 27 29.16 23.97 -13.95
C VAL A 27 28.97 25.31 -14.66
N PRO A 28 27.95 26.11 -14.33
CA PRO A 28 27.72 27.37 -15.03
C PRO A 28 28.89 28.32 -14.82
N ALA A 29 29.30 29.00 -15.89
CA ALA A 29 30.33 30.02 -15.84
C ALA A 29 29.90 31.13 -14.88
N SER A 30 30.89 31.73 -14.18
CA SER A 30 30.72 32.82 -13.23
C SER A 30 29.74 33.89 -13.78
N GLY A 31 28.60 34.05 -13.09
CA GLY A 31 27.59 35.05 -13.43
C GLY A 31 26.23 34.50 -13.88
N SER A 32 26.07 33.17 -14.07
CA SER A 32 24.74 32.60 -14.36
C SER A 32 23.97 32.36 -13.03
N LEU A 33 22.70 32.74 -13.03
CA LEU A 33 21.79 32.43 -11.93
C LEU A 33 21.63 30.91 -11.83
N LEU A 34 21.75 30.38 -10.63
CA LEU A 34 21.45 28.97 -10.34
C LEU A 34 19.93 28.80 -10.34
N GLU A 35 19.43 27.98 -11.24
CA GLU A 35 18.01 27.58 -11.22
C GLU A 35 17.84 26.45 -10.19
N VAL A 36 17.07 26.71 -9.17
CA VAL A 36 16.70 25.71 -8.16
C VAL A 36 15.39 25.06 -8.61
N LEU A 37 15.48 23.79 -8.98
CA LEU A 37 14.30 23.00 -9.29
C LEU A 37 13.49 22.77 -8.02
N ASN A 38 12.16 22.71 -8.17
CA ASN A 38 11.26 22.43 -7.05
C ASN A 38 11.63 21.09 -6.38
N PRO A 39 12.10 21.09 -5.12
CA PRO A 39 12.53 19.85 -4.44
C PRO A 39 11.36 18.89 -4.14
N ARG A 40 10.13 19.37 -4.20
CA ARG A 40 8.95 18.53 -3.95
C ARG A 40 8.68 17.51 -5.06
N GLY A 41 9.22 17.70 -6.25
CA GLY A 41 8.91 16.88 -7.41
C GLY A 41 7.42 16.99 -7.82
N LEU A 42 7.01 16.11 -8.71
CA LEU A 42 5.61 15.91 -9.07
C LEU A 42 5.13 14.67 -8.31
N PRO A 43 4.15 14.81 -7.40
CA PRO A 43 3.60 13.63 -6.73
C PRO A 43 2.95 12.71 -7.76
N PRO A 44 3.03 11.38 -7.58
CA PRO A 44 2.31 10.47 -8.45
C PRO A 44 0.80 10.76 -8.41
N PRO A 45 0.07 10.49 -9.50
CA PRO A 45 -1.36 10.68 -9.52
C PRO A 45 -2.02 9.82 -8.44
N ILE A 46 -2.78 10.44 -7.54
CA ILE A 46 -3.49 9.76 -6.47
C ILE A 46 -4.91 9.45 -6.97
N THR A 47 -5.25 8.18 -7.05
CA THR A 47 -6.64 7.76 -7.28
C THR A 47 -7.39 7.83 -5.97
N LEU A 48 -8.35 8.76 -5.88
CA LEU A 48 -9.20 8.88 -4.70
C LEU A 48 -10.19 7.71 -4.67
N VAL A 49 -10.17 6.96 -3.58
CA VAL A 49 -11.16 5.92 -3.29
C VAL A 49 -12.20 6.52 -2.34
N PRO A 50 -13.50 6.40 -2.64
CA PRO A 50 -14.53 6.92 -1.75
C PRO A 50 -14.49 6.18 -0.41
N MET A 51 -14.81 6.89 0.67
CA MET A 51 -14.96 6.25 1.97
C MET A 51 -16.09 5.21 1.96
N ALA A 52 -15.91 4.14 2.72
CA ALA A 52 -16.96 3.16 2.92
C ALA A 52 -18.23 3.82 3.49
N LYS A 53 -19.40 3.29 3.13
CA LYS A 53 -20.67 3.74 3.70
C LYS A 53 -20.64 3.56 5.22
N ARG A 54 -21.16 4.53 5.94
CA ARG A 54 -21.35 4.40 7.38
C ARG A 54 -22.43 3.36 7.68
N LEU A 55 -22.23 2.64 8.77
CA LEU A 55 -23.25 1.71 9.27
C LEU A 55 -24.39 2.51 9.90
N ASP A 56 -25.62 2.13 9.63
CA ASP A 56 -26.81 2.76 10.22
C ASP A 56 -26.96 2.39 11.71
N SER A 57 -26.55 1.18 12.10
CA SER A 57 -26.49 0.69 13.48
C SER A 57 -25.31 -0.24 13.66
N LEU A 58 -24.80 -0.34 14.89
CA LEU A 58 -23.80 -1.32 15.29
C LEU A 58 -24.41 -2.59 15.88
N ASP A 59 -25.73 -2.64 16.11
CA ASP A 59 -26.39 -3.79 16.70
C ASP A 59 -26.22 -5.06 15.85
N GLY A 60 -25.78 -6.12 16.50
CA GLY A 60 -25.51 -7.41 15.86
C GLY A 60 -24.31 -7.38 14.89
N LYS A 61 -23.51 -6.32 14.89
CA LYS A 61 -22.35 -6.20 14.01
C LYS A 61 -21.08 -6.74 14.66
N THR A 62 -20.17 -7.18 13.80
CA THR A 62 -18.84 -7.65 14.21
C THR A 62 -17.81 -6.54 13.92
N ILE A 63 -17.10 -6.12 14.96
CA ILE A 63 -16.04 -5.12 14.89
C ILE A 63 -14.71 -5.81 15.13
N TYR A 64 -13.80 -5.70 14.17
CA TYR A 64 -12.44 -6.17 14.34
C TYR A 64 -11.59 -5.10 15.04
N LEU A 65 -10.88 -5.52 16.08
CA LEU A 65 -9.93 -4.71 16.82
C LEU A 65 -8.53 -5.18 16.42
N VAL A 66 -7.86 -4.40 15.59
CA VAL A 66 -6.59 -4.80 14.98
C VAL A 66 -5.45 -4.01 15.61
N SER A 67 -4.48 -4.74 16.16
CA SER A 67 -3.23 -4.19 16.66
C SER A 67 -2.14 -4.37 15.60
N ASP A 68 -1.27 -3.39 15.43
CA ASP A 68 -0.06 -3.49 14.62
C ASP A 68 1.21 -3.82 15.44
N GLY A 69 1.02 -4.19 16.72
CA GLY A 69 2.08 -4.71 17.59
C GLY A 69 2.86 -3.64 18.34
N PHE A 70 2.46 -2.37 18.30
CA PHE A 70 3.12 -1.34 19.12
C PHE A 70 2.76 -1.47 20.61
N PRO A 71 3.69 -1.12 21.50
CA PRO A 71 3.45 -1.15 22.95
C PRO A 71 2.23 -0.34 23.35
N GLY A 72 1.35 -0.94 24.15
CA GLY A 72 0.13 -0.31 24.63
C GLY A 72 -1.10 -0.44 23.71
N ALA A 73 -0.94 -0.77 22.43
CA ALA A 73 -2.05 -0.97 21.50
C ALA A 73 -3.02 -2.06 21.98
N ASP A 74 -2.48 -3.18 22.44
CA ASP A 74 -3.26 -4.32 22.94
C ASP A 74 -4.08 -3.95 24.17
N THR A 75 -3.46 -3.24 25.12
CA THR A 75 -4.14 -2.78 26.34
C THR A 75 -5.27 -1.83 25.99
N PHE A 76 -5.03 -0.90 25.07
CA PHE A 76 -6.04 0.06 24.62
C PHE A 76 -7.21 -0.64 23.91
N LEU A 77 -6.93 -1.55 22.96
CA LEU A 77 -7.96 -2.29 22.26
C LEU A 77 -8.76 -3.21 23.19
N ASN A 78 -8.13 -3.80 24.20
CA ASN A 78 -8.83 -4.57 25.22
C ASN A 78 -9.81 -3.71 26.02
N GLN A 79 -9.44 -2.46 26.37
CA GLN A 79 -10.36 -1.56 27.03
C GLN A 79 -11.55 -1.18 26.14
N ILE A 80 -11.33 -1.01 24.84
CA ILE A 80 -12.40 -0.81 23.87
C ILE A 80 -13.33 -2.04 23.83
N ALA A 81 -12.78 -3.26 23.82
CA ALA A 81 -13.59 -4.48 23.83
C ALA A 81 -14.45 -4.58 25.10
N ILE A 82 -13.89 -4.26 26.27
CA ILE A 82 -14.61 -4.22 27.55
C ILE A 82 -15.72 -3.16 27.51
N TRP A 83 -15.44 -2.01 26.95
CA TRP A 83 -16.41 -0.94 26.79
C TRP A 83 -17.61 -1.39 25.94
N PHE A 84 -17.36 -2.02 24.76
CA PHE A 84 -18.42 -2.56 23.91
C PHE A 84 -19.25 -3.61 24.65
N LYS A 85 -18.59 -4.56 25.31
CA LYS A 85 -19.27 -5.60 26.07
C LYS A 85 -20.21 -5.03 27.13
N LYS A 86 -19.81 -3.92 27.78
CA LYS A 86 -20.60 -3.27 28.84
C LYS A 86 -21.74 -2.42 28.29
N ASN A 87 -21.48 -1.64 27.26
CA ASN A 87 -22.39 -0.59 26.79
C ASN A 87 -23.20 -1.00 25.55
N MET A 88 -22.69 -1.93 24.75
CA MET A 88 -23.32 -2.40 23.51
C MET A 88 -23.17 -3.92 23.37
N PRO A 89 -23.85 -4.71 24.23
CA PRO A 89 -23.66 -6.18 24.30
C PRO A 89 -24.08 -6.92 23.04
N SER A 90 -24.85 -6.29 22.16
CA SER A 90 -25.22 -6.82 20.85
C SER A 90 -24.07 -6.78 19.83
N VAL A 91 -22.99 -6.02 20.11
CA VAL A 91 -21.82 -5.93 19.24
C VAL A 91 -20.84 -7.03 19.57
N THR A 92 -20.37 -7.74 18.54
CA THR A 92 -19.29 -8.73 18.67
C THR A 92 -17.95 -8.07 18.36
N THR A 93 -16.99 -8.16 19.27
CA THR A 93 -15.62 -7.68 19.04
C THR A 93 -14.67 -8.84 18.82
N VAL A 94 -13.81 -8.74 17.81
CA VAL A 94 -12.82 -9.77 17.45
C VAL A 94 -11.44 -9.11 17.43
N TYR A 95 -10.56 -9.53 18.33
CA TYR A 95 -9.18 -9.06 18.35
C TYR A 95 -8.31 -9.81 17.35
N ARG A 96 -7.43 -9.08 16.66
CA ARG A 96 -6.39 -9.64 15.78
C ARG A 96 -5.10 -8.82 15.88
N LEU A 97 -3.99 -9.52 15.82
CA LEU A 97 -2.67 -8.92 15.62
C LEU A 97 -2.34 -8.95 14.13
N LYS A 98 -1.99 -7.82 13.56
CA LYS A 98 -1.56 -7.71 12.15
C LYS A 98 -0.16 -8.32 12.00
N ALA A 99 0.05 -9.12 10.96
CA ALA A 99 1.38 -9.62 10.62
C ALA A 99 2.23 -8.52 9.98
N GLY A 100 3.55 -8.60 10.22
CA GLY A 100 4.51 -7.61 9.70
C GLY A 100 4.52 -6.28 10.46
N GLY A 101 5.32 -5.33 9.97
CA GLY A 101 5.40 -3.99 10.53
C GLY A 101 4.20 -3.10 10.17
N PHE A 102 4.18 -1.86 10.66
CA PHE A 102 3.04 -0.96 10.43
C PHE A 102 2.81 -0.67 8.93
N ALA A 103 3.87 -0.63 8.14
CA ALA A 103 3.82 -0.34 6.71
C ALA A 103 3.56 -1.59 5.84
N ASP A 104 3.62 -2.78 6.42
CA ASP A 104 3.44 -4.02 5.68
C ASP A 104 1.95 -4.34 5.51
N ASP A 105 1.59 -4.93 4.38
CA ASP A 105 0.25 -5.42 4.14
C ASP A 105 0.06 -6.81 4.77
N ASP A 106 -1.14 -7.05 5.32
CA ASP A 106 -1.59 -8.38 5.74
C ASP A 106 -2.84 -8.78 4.94
N PRO A 107 -2.67 -9.29 3.72
CA PRO A 107 -3.79 -9.61 2.84
C PRO A 107 -4.69 -10.72 3.40
N LYS A 108 -4.17 -11.62 4.24
CA LYS A 108 -4.97 -12.69 4.89
C LYS A 108 -5.92 -12.09 5.91
N LEU A 109 -5.41 -11.22 6.77
CA LEU A 109 -6.23 -10.53 7.76
C LEU A 109 -7.26 -9.62 7.10
N MET A 110 -6.87 -8.88 6.05
CA MET A 110 -7.79 -8.01 5.33
C MET A 110 -8.92 -8.79 4.63
N ALA A 111 -8.62 -9.98 4.10
CA ALA A 111 -9.61 -10.87 3.53
C ALA A 111 -10.60 -11.39 4.61
N GLU A 112 -10.09 -11.81 5.79
CA GLU A 112 -10.91 -12.23 6.92
C GLU A 112 -11.85 -11.10 7.38
N ILE A 113 -11.32 -9.89 7.53
CA ILE A 113 -12.12 -8.72 7.94
C ILE A 113 -13.20 -8.42 6.92
N LYS A 114 -12.87 -8.47 5.64
CA LYS A 114 -13.84 -8.21 4.56
C LYS A 114 -14.97 -9.26 4.51
N GLU A 115 -14.65 -10.50 4.82
CA GLU A 115 -15.62 -11.61 4.81
C GLU A 115 -16.54 -11.60 6.04
N LYS A 116 -15.96 -11.36 7.24
CA LYS A 116 -16.63 -11.60 8.53
C LYS A 116 -16.88 -10.33 9.35
N GLY A 117 -16.19 -9.24 9.02
CA GLY A 117 -16.27 -7.96 9.73
C GLY A 117 -17.27 -7.01 9.10
N ASN A 118 -17.84 -6.15 9.92
CA ASN A 118 -18.66 -5.02 9.48
C ASN A 118 -17.94 -3.69 9.67
N ALA A 119 -17.03 -3.63 10.61
CA ALA A 119 -16.18 -2.47 10.88
C ALA A 119 -14.82 -2.92 11.44
N VAL A 120 -13.85 -2.02 11.40
CA VAL A 120 -12.52 -2.24 11.96
C VAL A 120 -12.07 -1.02 12.77
N ILE A 121 -11.44 -1.27 13.90
CA ILE A 121 -10.70 -0.28 14.68
C ILE A 121 -9.25 -0.76 14.69
N MET A 122 -8.36 0.03 14.12
CA MET A 122 -6.94 -0.28 14.08
C MET A 122 -6.18 0.65 15.03
N ALA A 123 -5.42 0.07 15.95
CA ALA A 123 -4.51 0.80 16.82
C ALA A 123 -3.14 0.85 16.16
N ILE A 124 -2.80 2.03 15.66
CA ILE A 124 -1.51 2.34 15.06
C ILE A 124 -0.74 3.14 16.10
N GLY A 125 0.42 2.61 16.51
CA GLY A 125 1.32 3.29 17.42
C GLY A 125 2.54 3.85 16.68
N HIS A 126 3.28 4.74 17.36
CA HIS A 126 4.58 5.24 16.90
C HIS A 126 5.52 5.42 18.08
#